data_95e35a709ead209f165f1404c0813a8a
#
_entry.id   95e35a709ead209f165f1404c0813a8a
#
_cell.length_a   1.000
_cell.length_b   1.000
_cell.length_c   1.000
_cell.angle_alpha   90.00
_cell.angle_beta   90.00
_cell.angle_gamma   90.00
#
_symmetry.space_group_name_H-M   'P 1'
#
loop_
_entity.id
_entity.type
_entity.pdbx_description
1 polymer ?
#
loop_
_entity_poly.entity_id
_entity_poly.type
_entity_poly.pdbx_seq_one_letter_code
_entity_poly.pdbx_strand_id
1 'polypeptide(L)'
;MRIVMISFAGALFCVGCATTGGVPKGVKGGTIDVIAHRGDSAHAPENTLASFRQAISAGADWFELDCHMTSDGHIVVCHDDRLKRTGGLDMAIAELTLEEVRRVDVGSWFSSRFAGERVPTLGEALDLACEGGIGVYIEIKGAEVPQSLLANMESVASHDVPQPERLNRLVRLLDDARFRDVTLTRKVIQEVRDRKMRKRIVIQSFSPAVCAVARAEAPEMRVEFLGGYDPEHPANWDRYIRFGRAIGVAGFNVSKDNLTPERLEQLREQGETVAVWTVDDPEQICRLARMGVDAIITNNPAQTRQVLRSCR
;
A
#
# COMPACT_ATOMS: atom_id res chain seq x y z
N MET A 1 -52.43 -23.81 -25.44
CA MET A 1 -52.04 -23.17 -24.19
C MET A 1 -50.51 -23.12 -24.18
N ARG A 2 -49.91 -22.01 -24.63
CA ARG A 2 -48.45 -21.82 -24.72
C ARG A 2 -48.00 -21.08 -23.47
N ILE A 3 -47.16 -21.72 -22.66
CA ILE A 3 -46.54 -21.12 -21.49
C ILE A 3 -45.30 -20.35 -21.98
N VAL A 4 -45.32 -19.03 -21.82
CA VAL A 4 -44.18 -18.14 -22.04
C VAL A 4 -43.38 -18.09 -20.75
N MET A 5 -42.16 -18.65 -20.77
CA MET A 5 -41.19 -18.43 -19.68
C MET A 5 -40.53 -17.10 -19.90
N ILE A 6 -40.76 -16.19 -18.98
CA ILE A 6 -40.03 -14.90 -18.90
C ILE A 6 -38.80 -15.12 -18.07
N SER A 7 -37.62 -15.06 -18.71
CA SER A 7 -36.31 -15.12 -18.08
C SER A 7 -35.99 -13.73 -17.49
N PHE A 8 -35.99 -13.61 -16.18
CA PHE A 8 -35.47 -12.41 -15.51
C PHE A 8 -33.95 -12.47 -15.48
N ALA A 9 -33.30 -11.74 -16.38
CA ALA A 9 -31.88 -11.41 -16.26
C ALA A 9 -31.75 -10.31 -15.21
N GLY A 10 -31.34 -10.70 -14.00
CA GLY A 10 -31.00 -9.74 -12.95
C GLY A 10 -29.71 -9.00 -13.33
N ALA A 11 -29.83 -7.79 -13.83
CA ALA A 11 -28.72 -6.87 -13.92
C ALA A 11 -28.36 -6.40 -12.51
N LEU A 12 -27.24 -6.89 -11.99
CA LEU A 12 -26.64 -6.38 -10.76
C LEU A 12 -26.13 -4.96 -11.06
N PHE A 13 -26.94 -3.96 -10.73
CA PHE A 13 -26.47 -2.56 -10.72
C PHE A 13 -25.52 -2.41 -9.55
N CYS A 14 -24.21 -2.33 -9.84
CA CYS A 14 -23.26 -1.74 -8.90
C CYS A 14 -23.70 -0.33 -8.58
N VAL A 15 -24.24 -0.14 -7.37
CA VAL A 15 -24.52 1.18 -6.82
C VAL A 15 -23.18 1.90 -6.73
N GLY A 16 -22.98 2.89 -7.60
CA GLY A 16 -21.77 3.69 -7.62
C GLY A 16 -21.51 4.29 -6.24
N CYS A 17 -20.33 4.04 -5.69
CA CYS A 17 -19.86 4.58 -4.40
C CYS A 17 -19.74 6.11 -4.51
N ALA A 18 -20.87 6.81 -4.37
CA ALA A 18 -20.95 8.27 -4.33
C ALA A 18 -21.09 8.71 -2.87
N THR A 19 -20.03 8.52 -2.08
CA THR A 19 -19.91 9.23 -0.81
C THR A 19 -18.79 10.25 -0.94
N THR A 20 -19.08 11.48 -0.55
CA THR A 20 -18.20 12.64 -0.56
C THR A 20 -17.11 12.53 0.53
N GLY A 21 -16.28 11.50 0.46
CA GLY A 21 -15.07 11.39 1.25
C GLY A 21 -13.95 12.15 0.53
N GLY A 22 -13.64 13.36 1.01
CA GLY A 22 -12.49 14.12 0.52
C GLY A 22 -11.19 13.37 0.80
N VAL A 23 -10.21 13.50 -0.10
CA VAL A 23 -8.82 13.12 0.17
C VAL A 23 -8.41 13.79 1.48
N PRO A 24 -7.87 13.06 2.49
CA PRO A 24 -7.38 13.70 3.69
C PRO A 24 -6.32 14.73 3.31
N LYS A 25 -6.60 15.99 3.59
CA LYS A 25 -5.58 17.03 3.51
C LYS A 25 -4.61 16.76 4.64
N GLY A 26 -3.30 16.75 4.37
CA GLY A 26 -2.27 16.64 5.38
C GLY A 26 -2.59 17.55 6.56
N VAL A 27 -2.55 16.97 7.75
CA VAL A 27 -3.20 17.54 8.94
C VAL A 27 -2.33 18.62 9.55
N LYS A 28 -2.67 19.86 9.35
CA LYS A 28 -2.35 20.91 10.32
C LYS A 28 -3.45 20.92 11.40
N GLY A 29 -3.22 20.23 12.53
CA GLY A 29 -4.13 20.22 13.69
C GLY A 29 -5.29 19.22 13.64
N GLY A 30 -5.15 18.11 12.92
CA GLY A 30 -6.15 17.06 12.77
C GLY A 30 -5.85 15.77 13.51
N THR A 31 -6.74 14.78 13.36
CA THR A 31 -6.60 13.45 13.92
C THR A 31 -5.55 12.66 13.15
N ILE A 32 -4.75 11.86 13.87
CA ILE A 32 -3.79 10.92 13.26
C ILE A 32 -4.58 9.76 12.65
N ASP A 33 -4.31 9.47 11.38
CA ASP A 33 -4.93 8.33 10.69
C ASP A 33 -4.38 7.00 11.24
N VAL A 34 -5.26 6.03 11.46
CA VAL A 34 -4.90 4.66 11.85
C VAL A 34 -5.01 3.76 10.64
N ILE A 35 -3.87 3.22 10.22
CA ILE A 35 -3.74 2.33 9.07
C ILE A 35 -3.50 0.91 9.60
N ALA A 36 -4.42 -0.01 9.30
CA ALA A 36 -4.34 -1.40 9.74
C ALA A 36 -3.37 -2.19 8.84
N HIS A 37 -2.16 -2.49 9.36
CA HIS A 37 -1.07 -3.18 8.67
C HIS A 37 -1.44 -4.60 8.29
N ARG A 38 -1.57 -4.87 6.99
CA ARG A 38 -2.05 -6.14 6.43
C ARG A 38 -3.44 -6.54 6.97
N GLY A 39 -4.29 -5.53 7.25
CA GLY A 39 -5.51 -5.66 7.99
C GLY A 39 -5.30 -5.60 9.51
N ASP A 40 -6.26 -6.07 10.31
CA ASP A 40 -6.09 -6.26 11.77
C ASP A 40 -5.30 -7.55 12.02
N SER A 41 -4.01 -7.52 11.69
CA SER A 41 -3.13 -8.68 11.67
C SER A 41 -2.75 -9.20 13.07
N ALA A 42 -3.06 -8.45 14.13
CA ALA A 42 -2.96 -8.94 15.50
C ALA A 42 -4.07 -9.96 15.85
N HIS A 43 -5.21 -9.94 15.15
CA HIS A 43 -6.39 -10.72 15.50
C HIS A 43 -6.88 -11.66 14.39
N ALA A 44 -6.35 -11.51 13.16
CA ALA A 44 -6.66 -12.37 12.02
C ALA A 44 -5.42 -12.57 11.14
N PRO A 45 -5.35 -13.63 10.30
CA PRO A 45 -4.20 -13.87 9.44
C PRO A 45 -3.99 -12.69 8.48
N GLU A 46 -2.77 -12.17 8.47
CA GLU A 46 -2.35 -11.03 7.66
C GLU A 46 -2.73 -11.19 6.17
N ASN A 47 -3.03 -10.08 5.52
CA ASN A 47 -3.28 -10.05 4.07
C ASN A 47 -4.42 -10.99 3.62
N THR A 48 -5.44 -11.20 4.45
CA THR A 48 -6.65 -11.97 4.12
C THR A 48 -7.90 -11.10 4.18
N LEU A 49 -8.98 -11.56 3.53
CA LEU A 49 -10.27 -10.86 3.66
C LEU A 49 -10.78 -10.85 5.10
N ALA A 50 -10.41 -11.86 5.91
CA ALA A 50 -10.74 -11.89 7.33
C ALA A 50 -10.08 -10.73 8.11
N SER A 51 -8.77 -10.47 7.90
CA SER A 51 -8.08 -9.37 8.57
C SER A 51 -8.59 -7.99 8.13
N PHE A 52 -8.95 -7.84 6.85
CA PHE A 52 -9.51 -6.59 6.34
C PHE A 52 -10.92 -6.32 6.90
N ARG A 53 -11.79 -7.34 7.01
CA ARG A 53 -13.09 -7.20 7.69
C ARG A 53 -12.92 -6.80 9.16
N GLN A 54 -11.93 -7.36 9.85
CA GLN A 54 -11.65 -6.98 11.25
C GLN A 54 -11.13 -5.55 11.35
N ALA A 55 -10.26 -5.10 10.43
CA ALA A 55 -9.80 -3.72 10.38
C ALA A 55 -10.95 -2.72 10.19
N ILE A 56 -11.91 -3.03 9.30
CA ILE A 56 -13.13 -2.24 9.12
C ILE A 56 -13.95 -2.19 10.43
N SER A 57 -14.15 -3.35 11.06
CA SER A 57 -14.91 -3.45 12.31
C SER A 57 -14.22 -2.74 13.49
N ALA A 58 -12.89 -2.72 13.52
CA ALA A 58 -12.08 -1.99 14.48
C ALA A 58 -12.11 -0.47 14.25
N GLY A 59 -12.71 -0.03 13.17
CA GLY A 59 -12.84 1.39 12.81
C GLY A 59 -11.53 2.00 12.33
N ALA A 60 -10.63 1.25 11.69
CA ALA A 60 -9.45 1.80 11.04
C ALA A 60 -9.87 2.83 9.97
N ASP A 61 -9.03 3.84 9.71
CA ASP A 61 -9.28 4.81 8.63
C ASP A 61 -8.92 4.20 7.28
N TRP A 62 -7.90 3.34 7.30
CA TRP A 62 -7.36 2.63 6.15
C TRP A 62 -6.97 1.21 6.58
N PHE A 63 -7.01 0.26 5.65
CA PHE A 63 -6.17 -0.91 5.79
C PHE A 63 -5.04 -0.89 4.76
N GLU A 64 -3.96 -1.52 5.10
CA GLU A 64 -2.79 -1.68 4.23
C GLU A 64 -2.72 -3.13 3.76
N LEU A 65 -2.19 -3.34 2.55
CA LEU A 65 -1.97 -4.65 1.95
C LEU A 65 -0.76 -4.66 1.02
N ASP A 66 -0.22 -5.85 0.78
CA ASP A 66 0.95 -6.09 -0.05
C ASP A 66 0.58 -6.81 -1.35
N CYS A 67 1.09 -6.37 -2.50
CA CYS A 67 0.76 -6.93 -3.81
C CYS A 67 1.95 -7.61 -4.50
N HIS A 68 1.68 -8.81 -5.02
CA HIS A 68 2.52 -9.54 -5.96
C HIS A 68 1.72 -9.93 -7.22
N MET A 69 2.44 -10.38 -8.26
CA MET A 69 1.83 -10.86 -9.51
C MET A 69 2.14 -12.33 -9.74
N THR A 70 1.11 -13.11 -10.04
CA THR A 70 1.19 -14.53 -10.41
C THR A 70 1.79 -14.72 -11.81
N SER A 71 2.17 -15.96 -12.16
CA SER A 71 2.72 -16.31 -13.47
C SER A 71 1.77 -16.02 -14.63
N ASP A 72 0.46 -16.15 -14.40
CA ASP A 72 -0.61 -15.85 -15.35
C ASP A 72 -1.12 -14.39 -15.26
N GLY A 73 -0.41 -13.56 -14.48
CA GLY A 73 -0.56 -12.10 -14.48
C GLY A 73 -1.70 -11.54 -13.64
N HIS A 74 -2.23 -12.27 -12.67
CA HIS A 74 -3.17 -11.77 -11.67
C HIS A 74 -2.45 -11.12 -10.50
N ILE A 75 -3.06 -10.07 -9.92
CA ILE A 75 -2.53 -9.42 -8.73
C ILE A 75 -3.14 -10.09 -7.51
N VAL A 76 -2.27 -10.61 -6.63
CA VAL A 76 -2.64 -11.27 -5.38
C VAL A 76 -2.05 -10.55 -4.18
N VAL A 77 -2.69 -10.73 -3.02
CA VAL A 77 -2.35 -10.02 -1.78
C VAL A 77 -1.58 -10.96 -0.85
N CYS A 78 -0.28 -10.72 -0.72
CA CYS A 78 0.64 -11.45 0.15
C CYS A 78 1.86 -10.59 0.45
N HIS A 79 2.45 -10.72 1.65
CA HIS A 79 3.65 -9.97 2.00
C HIS A 79 4.92 -10.56 1.37
N ASP A 80 5.13 -11.86 1.59
CA ASP A 80 6.33 -12.53 1.10
C ASP A 80 6.15 -12.89 -0.38
N ASP A 81 7.24 -12.93 -1.12
CA ASP A 81 7.26 -13.40 -2.51
C ASP A 81 6.99 -14.91 -2.64
N ARG A 82 7.09 -15.66 -1.51
CA ARG A 82 6.86 -17.11 -1.40
C ARG A 82 5.78 -17.40 -0.36
N LEU A 83 4.99 -18.44 -0.62
CA LEU A 83 3.88 -18.86 0.27
C LEU A 83 4.32 -19.69 1.47
N LYS A 84 5.63 -19.77 1.78
CA LYS A 84 6.18 -20.66 2.80
C LYS A 84 5.69 -20.34 4.20
N ARG A 85 5.78 -19.08 4.62
CA ARG A 85 5.51 -18.66 6.01
C ARG A 85 4.04 -18.79 6.40
N THR A 86 3.15 -18.37 5.52
CA THR A 86 1.70 -18.35 5.80
C THR A 86 0.93 -19.52 5.21
N GLY A 87 1.46 -20.20 4.21
CA GLY A 87 0.78 -21.29 3.52
C GLY A 87 1.53 -22.62 3.53
N GLY A 88 2.75 -22.68 4.09
CA GLY A 88 3.55 -23.92 4.13
C GLY A 88 4.13 -24.37 2.79
N LEU A 89 3.82 -23.68 1.68
CA LEU A 89 4.26 -24.01 0.33
C LEU A 89 5.50 -23.18 -0.06
N ASP A 90 6.66 -23.83 -0.20
CA ASP A 90 7.90 -23.16 -0.57
C ASP A 90 8.01 -22.95 -2.09
N MET A 91 7.09 -22.17 -2.64
CA MET A 91 7.08 -21.75 -4.05
C MET A 91 6.86 -20.24 -4.15
N ALA A 92 7.48 -19.61 -5.14
CA ALA A 92 7.31 -18.19 -5.39
C ALA A 92 5.95 -17.92 -6.06
N ILE A 93 5.28 -16.85 -5.66
CA ILE A 93 3.99 -16.42 -6.24
C ILE A 93 4.13 -16.22 -7.76
N ALA A 94 5.27 -15.67 -8.21
CA ALA A 94 5.54 -15.44 -9.62
C ALA A 94 5.70 -16.72 -10.45
N GLU A 95 5.84 -17.88 -9.82
CA GLU A 95 5.92 -19.21 -10.46
C GLU A 95 4.56 -19.91 -10.53
N LEU A 96 3.57 -19.43 -9.78
CA LEU A 96 2.25 -20.04 -9.63
C LEU A 96 1.18 -19.27 -10.42
N THR A 97 0.21 -19.99 -10.95
CA THR A 97 -1.04 -19.41 -11.46
C THR A 97 -1.94 -18.98 -10.31
N LEU A 98 -2.92 -18.11 -10.58
CA LEU A 98 -3.93 -17.72 -9.58
C LEU A 98 -4.65 -18.95 -9.01
N GLU A 99 -4.99 -19.94 -9.84
CA GLU A 99 -5.67 -21.16 -9.41
C GLU A 99 -4.82 -21.93 -8.38
N GLU A 100 -3.51 -22.07 -8.62
CA GLU A 100 -2.58 -22.74 -7.70
C GLU A 100 -2.41 -21.96 -6.40
N VAL A 101 -2.23 -20.65 -6.45
CA VAL A 101 -2.16 -19.78 -5.27
C VAL A 101 -3.42 -19.92 -4.40
N ARG A 102 -4.60 -19.96 -5.00
CA ARG A 102 -5.89 -20.06 -4.29
C ARG A 102 -6.16 -21.43 -3.68
N ARG A 103 -5.39 -22.46 -3.95
CA ARG A 103 -5.48 -23.75 -3.27
C ARG A 103 -4.80 -23.75 -1.90
N VAL A 104 -3.90 -22.80 -1.66
CA VAL A 104 -3.11 -22.70 -0.42
C VAL A 104 -3.97 -22.12 0.71
N ASP A 105 -4.00 -22.82 1.85
CA ASP A 105 -4.60 -22.32 3.08
C ASP A 105 -3.62 -21.36 3.77
N VAL A 106 -3.99 -20.10 3.87
CA VAL A 106 -3.18 -19.05 4.51
C VAL A 106 -3.79 -18.55 5.83
N GLY A 107 -4.73 -19.29 6.38
CA GLY A 107 -5.38 -18.97 7.66
C GLY A 107 -5.01 -19.88 8.80
N SER A 108 -4.86 -21.18 8.55
CA SER A 108 -4.63 -22.21 9.59
C SER A 108 -3.36 -22.01 10.40
N TRP A 109 -2.33 -21.40 9.84
CA TRP A 109 -1.08 -21.05 10.54
C TRP A 109 -1.31 -20.08 11.70
N PHE A 110 -2.28 -19.18 11.55
CA PHE A 110 -2.63 -18.19 12.57
C PHE A 110 -3.53 -18.80 13.65
N SER A 111 -4.61 -19.47 13.25
CA SER A 111 -5.52 -20.19 14.13
C SER A 111 -6.45 -21.10 13.32
N SER A 112 -6.84 -22.25 13.90
CA SER A 112 -7.78 -23.18 13.27
C SER A 112 -9.15 -22.56 12.93
N ARG A 113 -9.56 -21.48 13.62
CA ARG A 113 -10.79 -20.74 13.29
C ARG A 113 -10.76 -20.06 11.93
N PHE A 114 -9.57 -19.86 11.36
CA PHE A 114 -9.36 -19.29 10.04
C PHE A 114 -8.97 -20.34 8.98
N ALA A 115 -9.12 -21.62 9.34
CA ALA A 115 -8.87 -22.69 8.37
C ALA A 115 -9.70 -22.47 7.09
N GLY A 116 -9.05 -22.58 5.93
CA GLY A 116 -9.69 -22.35 4.65
C GLY A 116 -9.62 -20.92 4.10
N GLU A 117 -9.06 -19.94 4.87
CA GLU A 117 -8.74 -18.63 4.27
C GLU A 117 -7.77 -18.81 3.11
N ARG A 118 -7.99 -18.03 2.05
CA ARG A 118 -7.21 -18.08 0.81
C ARG A 118 -6.52 -16.76 0.55
N VAL A 119 -5.44 -16.79 -0.23
CA VAL A 119 -4.79 -15.57 -0.72
C VAL A 119 -5.80 -14.80 -1.56
N PRO A 120 -6.17 -13.56 -1.18
CA PRO A 120 -7.09 -12.76 -1.96
C PRO A 120 -6.44 -12.22 -3.23
N THR A 121 -7.24 -11.95 -4.26
CA THR A 121 -6.84 -11.02 -5.32
C THR A 121 -6.93 -9.59 -4.82
N LEU A 122 -6.18 -8.68 -5.46
CA LEU A 122 -6.32 -7.23 -5.19
C LEU A 122 -7.77 -6.79 -5.42
N GLY A 123 -8.41 -7.30 -6.47
CA GLY A 123 -9.80 -7.00 -6.77
C GLY A 123 -10.75 -7.29 -5.62
N GLU A 124 -10.65 -8.48 -5.01
CA GLU A 124 -11.49 -8.87 -3.87
C GLU A 124 -11.27 -7.96 -2.64
N ALA A 125 -10.01 -7.56 -2.38
CA ALA A 125 -9.69 -6.64 -1.29
C ALA A 125 -10.25 -5.23 -1.54
N LEU A 126 -10.17 -4.73 -2.78
CA LEU A 126 -10.71 -3.43 -3.17
C LEU A 126 -12.25 -3.42 -3.13
N ASP A 127 -12.90 -4.50 -3.57
CA ASP A 127 -14.36 -4.64 -3.51
C ASP A 127 -14.83 -4.61 -2.04
N LEU A 128 -14.15 -5.33 -1.14
CA LEU A 128 -14.41 -5.28 0.30
C LEU A 128 -14.20 -3.88 0.89
N ALA A 129 -13.14 -3.17 0.47
CA ALA A 129 -12.90 -1.80 0.92
C ALA A 129 -14.01 -0.83 0.46
N CYS A 130 -14.51 -1.03 -0.75
CA CYS A 130 -15.61 -0.25 -1.30
C CYS A 130 -16.89 -0.47 -0.47
N GLU A 131 -17.24 -1.72 -0.18
CA GLU A 131 -18.38 -2.09 0.66
C GLU A 131 -18.27 -1.53 2.08
N GLY A 132 -17.09 -1.65 2.68
CA GLY A 132 -16.81 -1.17 4.04
C GLY A 132 -16.63 0.33 4.16
N GLY A 133 -16.60 1.06 3.06
CA GLY A 133 -16.42 2.51 3.08
C GLY A 133 -15.04 2.98 3.56
N ILE A 134 -13.99 2.14 3.50
CA ILE A 134 -12.63 2.38 3.98
C ILE A 134 -11.66 2.67 2.84
N GLY A 135 -10.53 3.37 3.11
CA GLY A 135 -9.44 3.54 2.15
C GLY A 135 -8.42 2.40 2.21
N VAL A 136 -7.57 2.29 1.18
CA VAL A 136 -6.54 1.24 1.10
C VAL A 136 -5.17 1.83 0.80
N TYR A 137 -4.19 1.46 1.61
CA TYR A 137 -2.77 1.59 1.29
C TYR A 137 -2.33 0.32 0.57
N ILE A 138 -1.84 0.45 -0.66
CA ILE A 138 -1.39 -0.66 -1.48
C ILE A 138 0.12 -0.61 -1.57
N GLU A 139 0.81 -1.52 -0.87
CA GLU A 139 2.23 -1.72 -1.09
C GLU A 139 2.43 -2.58 -2.34
N ILE A 140 3.05 -2.02 -3.36
CA ILE A 140 3.50 -2.78 -4.52
C ILE A 140 4.91 -3.30 -4.20
N LYS A 141 5.03 -4.63 -4.02
CA LYS A 141 6.31 -5.29 -3.76
C LYS A 141 7.17 -5.23 -5.01
N GLY A 142 8.22 -4.40 -4.94
CA GLY A 142 9.16 -4.23 -6.03
C GLY A 142 10.32 -5.22 -5.96
N ALA A 143 10.90 -5.52 -7.11
CA ALA A 143 12.19 -6.17 -7.19
C ALA A 143 13.30 -5.20 -6.78
N GLU A 144 14.44 -5.75 -6.37
CA GLU A 144 15.63 -4.94 -6.18
C GLU A 144 16.02 -4.26 -7.51
N VAL A 145 16.18 -2.94 -7.46
CA VAL A 145 16.59 -2.16 -8.64
C VAL A 145 18.11 -2.34 -8.82
N PRO A 146 18.57 -2.86 -9.98
CA PRO A 146 20.00 -3.01 -10.22
C PRO A 146 20.75 -1.69 -10.03
N GLN A 147 21.95 -1.75 -9.43
CA GLN A 147 22.71 -0.56 -9.07
C GLN A 147 22.95 0.40 -10.24
N SER A 148 23.23 -0.14 -11.43
CA SER A 148 23.40 0.67 -12.65
C SER A 148 22.12 1.37 -13.10
N LEU A 149 20.96 0.70 -12.96
CA LEU A 149 19.68 1.28 -13.28
C LEU A 149 19.30 2.36 -12.24
N LEU A 150 19.54 2.08 -10.96
CA LEU A 150 19.32 3.05 -9.88
C LEU A 150 20.14 4.32 -10.07
N ALA A 151 21.44 4.19 -10.41
CA ALA A 151 22.30 5.33 -10.70
C ALA A 151 21.78 6.16 -11.89
N ASN A 152 21.30 5.50 -12.95
CA ASN A 152 20.68 6.19 -14.09
C ASN A 152 19.38 6.91 -13.69
N MET A 153 18.54 6.29 -12.86
CA MET A 153 17.32 6.91 -12.35
C MET A 153 17.63 8.16 -11.51
N GLU A 154 18.63 8.09 -10.64
CA GLU A 154 19.08 9.22 -9.82
C GLU A 154 19.65 10.36 -10.70
N SER A 155 20.41 10.00 -11.73
CA SER A 155 20.90 10.98 -12.71
C SER A 155 19.73 11.70 -13.38
N VAL A 156 18.74 10.96 -13.88
CA VAL A 156 17.53 11.57 -14.50
C VAL A 156 16.77 12.42 -13.48
N ALA A 157 16.63 11.95 -12.22
CA ALA A 157 15.94 12.67 -11.18
C ALA A 157 16.61 13.99 -10.79
N SER A 158 17.94 14.09 -10.94
CA SER A 158 18.73 15.29 -10.64
C SER A 158 18.73 16.35 -11.73
N HIS A 159 18.27 16.03 -12.95
CA HIS A 159 18.23 16.99 -14.04
C HIS A 159 17.26 18.14 -13.76
N ASP A 160 17.67 19.36 -14.11
CA ASP A 160 16.82 20.57 -14.04
C ASP A 160 15.85 20.62 -15.22
N VAL A 161 14.79 19.79 -15.11
CA VAL A 161 13.70 19.74 -16.08
C VAL A 161 12.37 19.72 -15.34
N PRO A 162 11.26 20.16 -15.95
CA PRO A 162 9.93 20.08 -15.35
C PRO A 162 9.59 18.65 -14.90
N GLN A 163 8.89 18.53 -13.76
CA GLN A 163 8.55 17.22 -13.18
C GLN A 163 7.87 16.26 -14.17
N PRO A 164 6.89 16.66 -14.99
CA PRO A 164 6.27 15.74 -15.96
C PRO A 164 7.26 15.17 -16.97
N GLU A 165 8.22 15.99 -17.43
CA GLU A 165 9.27 15.53 -18.34
C GLU A 165 10.23 14.56 -17.64
N ARG A 166 10.62 14.87 -16.41
CA ARG A 166 11.45 14.00 -15.57
C ARG A 166 10.81 12.63 -15.39
N LEU A 167 9.53 12.59 -15.01
CA LEU A 167 8.77 11.36 -14.84
C LEU A 167 8.70 10.55 -16.15
N ASN A 168 8.42 11.20 -17.28
CA ASN A 168 8.40 10.54 -18.58
C ASN A 168 9.77 9.94 -18.97
N ARG A 169 10.87 10.61 -18.65
CA ARG A 169 12.23 10.07 -18.86
C ARG A 169 12.50 8.85 -17.98
N LEU A 170 12.08 8.88 -16.70
CA LEU A 170 12.20 7.74 -15.80
C LEU A 170 11.40 6.53 -16.30
N VAL A 171 10.16 6.72 -16.72
CA VAL A 171 9.32 5.62 -17.24
C VAL A 171 9.95 5.02 -18.50
N ARG A 172 10.43 5.83 -19.44
CA ARG A 172 11.13 5.31 -20.64
C ARG A 172 12.37 4.49 -20.27
N LEU A 173 13.19 4.99 -19.32
CA LEU A 173 14.37 4.27 -18.84
C LEU A 173 13.99 2.89 -18.28
N LEU A 174 12.89 2.81 -17.53
CA LEU A 174 12.40 1.57 -16.92
C LEU A 174 11.78 0.62 -17.96
N ASP A 175 11.04 1.16 -18.94
CA ASP A 175 10.48 0.39 -20.08
C ASP A 175 11.61 -0.19 -20.95
N ASP A 176 12.62 0.61 -21.29
CA ASP A 176 13.78 0.18 -22.08
C ASP A 176 14.58 -0.92 -21.36
N ALA A 177 14.69 -0.81 -20.03
CA ALA A 177 15.29 -1.83 -19.18
C ALA A 177 14.38 -3.07 -18.99
N ARG A 178 13.15 -3.06 -19.47
CA ARG A 178 12.13 -4.09 -19.25
C ARG A 178 11.96 -4.45 -17.77
N PHE A 179 11.99 -3.43 -16.93
CA PHE A 179 11.92 -3.65 -15.49
C PHE A 179 10.53 -4.17 -15.09
N ARG A 180 10.51 -5.37 -14.50
CA ARG A 180 9.26 -6.15 -14.27
C ARG A 180 8.18 -5.39 -13.47
N ASP A 181 8.59 -4.51 -12.56
CA ASP A 181 7.67 -3.80 -11.67
C ASP A 181 6.80 -2.78 -12.42
N VAL A 182 7.22 -2.35 -13.61
CA VAL A 182 6.42 -1.47 -14.48
C VAL A 182 5.08 -2.12 -14.82
N THR A 183 5.11 -3.41 -15.22
CA THR A 183 3.90 -4.17 -15.55
C THR A 183 3.01 -4.36 -14.33
N LEU A 184 3.58 -4.73 -13.17
CA LEU A 184 2.84 -4.89 -11.91
C LEU A 184 2.17 -3.57 -11.52
N THR A 185 2.92 -2.46 -11.53
CA THR A 185 2.39 -1.14 -11.18
C THR A 185 1.23 -0.72 -12.08
N ARG A 186 1.37 -0.88 -13.40
CA ARG A 186 0.31 -0.58 -14.38
C ARG A 186 -0.96 -1.40 -14.14
N LYS A 187 -0.83 -2.68 -13.82
CA LYS A 187 -1.97 -3.55 -13.50
C LYS A 187 -2.67 -3.13 -12.23
N VAL A 188 -1.93 -2.80 -11.17
CA VAL A 188 -2.51 -2.27 -9.91
C VAL A 188 -3.27 -0.97 -10.18
N ILE A 189 -2.68 -0.02 -10.92
CA ILE A 189 -3.34 1.22 -11.32
C ILE A 189 -4.66 0.95 -12.06
N GLN A 190 -4.65 -0.01 -12.99
CA GLN A 190 -5.83 -0.37 -13.77
C GLN A 190 -6.93 -0.97 -12.87
N GLU A 191 -6.60 -1.89 -11.98
CA GLU A 191 -7.55 -2.49 -11.01
C GLU A 191 -8.24 -1.42 -10.15
N VAL A 192 -7.48 -0.40 -9.70
CA VAL A 192 -8.00 0.72 -8.92
C VAL A 192 -8.94 1.60 -9.76
N ARG A 193 -8.57 1.86 -11.02
CA ARG A 193 -9.37 2.69 -11.94
C ARG A 193 -10.69 2.04 -12.29
N ASP A 194 -10.69 0.74 -12.55
CA ASP A 194 -11.89 -0.03 -12.90
C ASP A 194 -12.93 0.02 -11.79
N ARG A 195 -12.49 0.08 -10.52
CA ARG A 195 -13.34 0.22 -9.33
C ARG A 195 -13.65 1.66 -8.92
N LYS A 196 -13.11 2.64 -9.66
CA LYS A 196 -13.28 4.09 -9.39
C LYS A 196 -12.81 4.52 -7.99
N MET A 197 -11.85 3.79 -7.41
CA MET A 197 -11.36 4.02 -6.04
C MET A 197 -10.20 5.00 -5.94
N ARG A 198 -9.75 5.63 -7.03
CA ARG A 198 -8.54 6.47 -7.12
C ARG A 198 -8.35 7.53 -6.01
N LYS A 199 -9.44 8.02 -5.41
CA LYS A 199 -9.41 9.00 -4.30
C LYS A 199 -9.30 8.38 -2.91
N ARG A 200 -9.39 7.06 -2.82
CA ARG A 200 -9.38 6.29 -1.57
C ARG A 200 -8.23 5.27 -1.55
N ILE A 201 -7.24 5.50 -2.39
CA ILE A 201 -6.05 4.66 -2.53
C ILE A 201 -4.82 5.51 -2.28
N VAL A 202 -3.88 4.92 -1.55
CA VAL A 202 -2.49 5.34 -1.49
C VAL A 202 -1.65 4.21 -2.06
N ILE A 203 -0.87 4.47 -3.09
CA ILE A 203 0.15 3.54 -3.58
C ILE A 203 1.42 3.81 -2.80
N GLN A 204 2.01 2.78 -2.24
CA GLN A 204 3.29 2.88 -1.55
C GLN A 204 4.25 1.79 -2.02
N SER A 205 5.54 2.03 -1.95
CA SER A 205 6.58 1.04 -2.26
C SER A 205 7.95 1.47 -1.73
N PHE A 206 8.80 0.50 -1.43
CA PHE A 206 10.25 0.71 -1.23
C PHE A 206 10.99 0.89 -2.57
N SER A 207 10.38 0.47 -3.69
CA SER A 207 10.98 0.59 -5.01
C SER A 207 10.82 2.01 -5.57
N PRO A 208 11.93 2.74 -5.80
CA PRO A 208 11.87 4.04 -6.47
C PRO A 208 11.29 3.94 -7.90
N ALA A 209 11.43 2.77 -8.54
CA ALA A 209 10.88 2.52 -9.87
C ALA A 209 9.35 2.46 -9.83
N VAL A 210 8.76 1.72 -8.88
CA VAL A 210 7.31 1.67 -8.66
C VAL A 210 6.76 3.07 -8.41
N CYS A 211 7.38 3.82 -7.48
CA CYS A 211 6.94 5.18 -7.17
C CYS A 211 6.99 6.13 -8.39
N ALA A 212 8.06 6.04 -9.20
CA ALA A 212 8.21 6.86 -10.40
C ALA A 212 7.13 6.53 -11.44
N VAL A 213 6.86 5.24 -11.71
CA VAL A 213 5.81 4.79 -12.64
C VAL A 213 4.43 5.22 -12.14
N ALA A 214 4.13 5.00 -10.86
CA ALA A 214 2.84 5.37 -10.27
C ALA A 214 2.61 6.89 -10.34
N ARG A 215 3.64 7.71 -10.07
CA ARG A 215 3.55 9.18 -10.19
C ARG A 215 3.36 9.65 -11.62
N ALA A 216 4.01 8.99 -12.59
CA ALA A 216 3.90 9.34 -14.01
C ALA A 216 2.53 8.97 -14.59
N GLU A 217 2.08 7.74 -14.32
CA GLU A 217 0.93 7.17 -15.03
C GLU A 217 -0.40 7.29 -14.27
N ALA A 218 -0.35 7.60 -12.95
CA ALA A 218 -1.53 7.82 -12.12
C ALA A 218 -1.42 9.11 -11.28
N PRO A 219 -1.26 10.30 -11.91
CA PRO A 219 -1.09 11.57 -11.20
C PRO A 219 -2.29 11.91 -10.30
N GLU A 220 -3.44 11.30 -10.54
CA GLU A 220 -4.66 11.44 -9.74
C GLU A 220 -4.67 10.60 -8.46
N MET A 221 -3.73 9.66 -8.31
CA MET A 221 -3.58 8.81 -7.13
C MET A 221 -2.48 9.37 -6.23
N ARG A 222 -2.65 9.15 -4.92
CA ARG A 222 -1.64 9.47 -3.95
C ARG A 222 -0.54 8.43 -3.99
N VAL A 223 0.71 8.86 -4.04
CA VAL A 223 1.89 7.98 -3.97
C VAL A 223 2.76 8.40 -2.81
N GLU A 224 3.14 7.45 -1.97
CA GLU A 224 4.01 7.65 -0.82
C GLU A 224 5.22 6.70 -0.92
N PHE A 225 6.40 7.20 -0.51
CA PHE A 225 7.64 6.45 -0.63
C PHE A 225 7.97 5.79 0.72
N LEU A 226 8.13 4.46 0.71
CA LEU A 226 8.53 3.68 1.88
C LEU A 226 10.04 3.76 2.08
N GLY A 227 10.47 3.86 3.34
CA GLY A 227 11.88 3.89 3.68
C GLY A 227 12.15 4.03 5.17
N GLY A 228 13.38 4.39 5.50
CA GLY A 228 13.80 4.62 6.87
C GLY A 228 15.23 5.12 6.95
N TYR A 229 15.61 5.63 8.10
CA TYR A 229 16.99 6.01 8.36
C TYR A 229 17.81 4.78 8.77
N ASP A 230 18.89 4.56 8.06
CA ASP A 230 19.89 3.53 8.37
C ASP A 230 21.15 4.21 8.94
N PRO A 231 21.50 3.95 10.21
CA PRO A 231 22.70 4.54 10.83
C PRO A 231 24.02 4.04 10.23
N GLU A 232 24.03 2.87 9.60
CA GLU A 232 25.21 2.34 8.91
C GLU A 232 25.42 3.01 7.54
N HIS A 233 24.36 3.49 6.92
CA HIS A 233 24.38 4.15 5.61
C HIS A 233 23.61 5.49 5.62
N PRO A 234 24.05 6.48 6.42
CA PRO A 234 23.29 7.72 6.63
C PRO A 234 23.06 8.54 5.35
N ALA A 235 23.94 8.43 4.36
CA ALA A 235 23.79 9.10 3.07
C ALA A 235 22.55 8.62 2.28
N ASN A 236 22.04 7.42 2.55
CA ASN A 236 20.84 6.89 1.89
C ASN A 236 19.59 7.69 2.28
N TRP A 237 19.56 8.28 3.49
CA TRP A 237 18.47 9.13 3.94
C TRP A 237 18.26 10.36 3.06
N ASP A 238 19.34 11.07 2.75
CA ASP A 238 19.26 12.24 1.89
C ASP A 238 18.92 11.86 0.43
N ARG A 239 19.43 10.72 -0.05
CA ARG A 239 19.09 10.18 -1.38
C ARG A 239 17.61 9.84 -1.47
N TYR A 240 17.07 9.16 -0.47
CA TYR A 240 15.67 8.79 -0.35
C TYR A 240 14.76 10.03 -0.43
N ILE A 241 15.02 11.05 0.41
CA ILE A 241 14.23 12.29 0.41
C ILE A 241 14.34 13.02 -0.93
N ARG A 242 15.56 13.22 -1.44
CA ARG A 242 15.77 13.94 -2.71
C ARG A 242 15.06 13.25 -3.86
N PHE A 243 15.16 11.91 -3.96
CA PHE A 243 14.49 11.17 -5.03
C PHE A 243 12.96 11.27 -4.91
N GLY A 244 12.41 11.04 -3.73
CA GLY A 244 10.96 11.17 -3.49
C GLY A 244 10.42 12.55 -3.90
N ARG A 245 11.11 13.62 -3.54
CA ARG A 245 10.76 15.01 -3.94
C ARG A 245 10.91 15.23 -5.44
N ALA A 246 11.98 14.73 -6.05
CA ALA A 246 12.19 14.87 -7.48
C ALA A 246 11.06 14.28 -8.32
N ILE A 247 10.49 13.16 -7.88
CA ILE A 247 9.31 12.55 -8.52
C ILE A 247 7.97 13.08 -7.99
N GLY A 248 7.98 13.88 -6.89
CA GLY A 248 6.81 14.51 -6.29
C GLY A 248 5.89 13.56 -5.57
N VAL A 249 6.44 12.70 -4.70
CA VAL A 249 5.60 11.89 -3.80
C VAL A 249 4.77 12.79 -2.87
N ALA A 250 3.60 12.32 -2.48
CA ALA A 250 2.72 13.06 -1.58
C ALA A 250 3.12 12.91 -0.10
N GLY A 251 3.93 11.89 0.21
CA GLY A 251 4.37 11.63 1.55
C GLY A 251 5.45 10.57 1.62
N PHE A 252 5.96 10.38 2.83
CA PHE A 252 6.97 9.40 3.18
C PHE A 252 6.43 8.48 4.26
N ASN A 253 6.59 7.17 4.07
CA ASN A 253 6.22 6.17 5.06
C ASN A 253 7.49 5.55 5.63
N VAL A 254 7.79 5.87 6.89
CA VAL A 254 9.09 5.57 7.46
C VAL A 254 9.02 4.60 8.63
N SER A 255 10.09 3.81 8.81
CA SER A 255 10.26 3.00 10.01
C SER A 255 10.22 3.88 11.26
N LYS A 256 9.56 3.38 12.33
CA LYS A 256 9.58 4.00 13.66
C LYS A 256 10.98 4.10 14.26
N ASP A 257 11.87 3.22 13.78
CA ASP A 257 13.23 3.14 14.27
C ASP A 257 14.05 4.34 13.76
N ASN A 258 14.76 4.97 14.67
CA ASN A 258 15.57 6.15 14.39
C ASN A 258 14.81 7.40 13.88
N LEU A 259 13.48 7.44 13.94
CA LEU A 259 12.73 8.68 13.64
C LEU A 259 12.85 9.67 14.80
N THR A 260 13.45 10.82 14.51
CA THR A 260 13.60 11.96 15.44
C THR A 260 12.75 13.14 14.99
N PRO A 261 12.50 14.16 15.86
CA PRO A 261 11.80 15.39 15.45
C PRO A 261 12.46 16.07 14.25
N GLU A 262 13.79 16.14 14.21
CA GLU A 262 14.56 16.79 13.14
C GLU A 262 14.37 16.04 11.81
N ARG A 263 14.36 14.71 11.83
CA ARG A 263 14.09 13.89 10.63
C ARG A 263 12.64 14.03 10.18
N LEU A 264 11.69 14.16 11.10
CA LEU A 264 10.31 14.43 10.76
C LEU A 264 10.15 15.80 10.08
N GLU A 265 10.85 16.84 10.56
CA GLU A 265 10.87 18.14 9.89
C GLU A 265 11.48 18.05 8.48
N GLN A 266 12.61 17.35 8.34
CA GLN A 266 13.20 17.09 7.02
C GLN A 266 12.22 16.43 6.05
N LEU A 267 11.44 15.44 6.50
CA LEU A 267 10.46 14.76 5.66
C LEU A 267 9.29 15.67 5.24
N ARG A 268 9.00 16.72 6.01
CA ARG A 268 7.85 17.63 5.80
C ARG A 268 8.20 18.97 5.17
N GLU A 269 9.44 19.19 4.83
CA GLU A 269 9.95 20.50 4.41
C GLU A 269 9.17 21.10 3.23
N GLN A 270 8.62 20.29 2.32
CA GLN A 270 7.83 20.73 1.19
C GLN A 270 6.33 20.45 1.34
N GLY A 271 5.89 20.04 2.54
CA GLY A 271 4.48 19.79 2.85
C GLY A 271 4.05 18.34 2.66
N GLU A 272 5.00 17.41 2.56
CA GLU A 272 4.74 15.99 2.49
C GLU A 272 4.16 15.47 3.81
N THR A 273 3.32 14.44 3.74
CA THR A 273 2.82 13.74 4.91
C THR A 273 3.78 12.65 5.36
N VAL A 274 3.71 12.28 6.64
CA VAL A 274 4.54 11.23 7.21
C VAL A 274 3.68 10.19 7.93
N ALA A 275 3.68 8.95 7.41
CA ALA A 275 3.17 7.78 8.11
C ALA A 275 4.34 6.99 8.72
N VAL A 276 4.07 6.29 9.82
CA VAL A 276 5.13 5.54 10.56
C VAL A 276 4.70 4.10 10.78
N TRP A 277 5.58 3.15 10.43
CA TRP A 277 5.35 1.71 10.51
C TRP A 277 6.45 0.98 11.29
N THR A 278 6.24 -0.22 11.84
CA THR A 278 4.95 -0.72 12.32
C THR A 278 4.92 -0.45 13.81
N VAL A 279 3.87 0.17 14.32
CA VAL A 279 3.83 0.71 15.68
C VAL A 279 2.66 0.09 16.45
N ASP A 280 2.96 -0.78 17.41
CA ASP A 280 1.95 -1.45 18.24
C ASP A 280 2.09 -1.09 19.72
N ASP A 281 3.28 -0.60 20.13
CA ASP A 281 3.57 -0.24 21.50
C ASP A 281 2.87 1.07 21.92
N PRO A 282 2.10 1.11 23.01
CA PRO A 282 1.34 2.28 23.45
C PRO A 282 2.20 3.52 23.71
N GLU A 283 3.41 3.36 24.26
CA GLU A 283 4.28 4.49 24.58
C GLU A 283 4.84 5.09 23.30
N GLN A 284 5.21 4.24 22.33
CA GLN A 284 5.64 4.69 21.01
C GLN A 284 4.52 5.39 20.25
N ILE A 285 3.29 4.87 20.30
CA ILE A 285 2.12 5.52 19.71
C ILE A 285 1.96 6.94 20.28
N CYS A 286 1.99 7.07 21.62
CA CYS A 286 1.89 8.38 22.26
C CYS A 286 3.06 9.32 21.92
N ARG A 287 4.28 8.80 21.85
CA ARG A 287 5.46 9.57 21.46
C ARG A 287 5.31 10.14 20.06
N LEU A 288 4.96 9.30 19.09
CA LEU A 288 4.79 9.69 17.70
C LEU A 288 3.61 10.65 17.50
N ALA A 289 2.52 10.44 18.26
CA ALA A 289 1.39 11.36 18.28
C ALA A 289 1.79 12.77 18.75
N ARG A 290 2.59 12.87 19.80
CA ARG A 290 3.14 14.17 20.28
C ARG A 290 4.14 14.80 19.31
N MET A 291 4.89 13.99 18.57
CA MET A 291 5.73 14.47 17.47
C MET A 291 4.91 15.01 16.30
N GLY A 292 3.63 14.63 16.23
CA GLY A 292 2.69 15.13 15.21
C GLY A 292 2.79 14.40 13.87
N VAL A 293 3.08 13.10 13.82
CA VAL A 293 3.00 12.31 12.59
C VAL A 293 1.57 12.31 12.03
N ASP A 294 1.41 12.10 10.73
CA ASP A 294 0.10 12.17 10.08
C ASP A 294 -0.67 10.85 10.17
N ALA A 295 0.04 9.73 10.20
CA ALA A 295 -0.57 8.41 10.30
C ALA A 295 0.32 7.41 11.04
N ILE A 296 -0.32 6.40 11.62
CA ILE A 296 0.32 5.25 12.27
C ILE A 296 -0.16 3.97 11.59
N ILE A 297 0.79 3.18 11.08
CA ILE A 297 0.58 1.86 10.53
C ILE A 297 0.81 0.84 11.65
N THR A 298 -0.21 0.05 12.00
CA THR A 298 -0.27 -0.80 13.20
C THR A 298 -0.91 -2.14 12.91
N ASN A 299 -0.48 -3.20 13.61
CA ASN A 299 -1.14 -4.51 13.57
C ASN A 299 -2.43 -4.55 14.39
N ASN A 300 -2.62 -3.61 15.34
CA ASN A 300 -3.78 -3.56 16.25
C ASN A 300 -4.50 -2.20 16.17
N PRO A 301 -5.34 -1.98 15.16
CA PRO A 301 -5.98 -0.68 14.94
C PRO A 301 -6.92 -0.25 16.07
N ALA A 302 -7.64 -1.20 16.71
CA ALA A 302 -8.54 -0.88 17.82
C ALA A 302 -7.76 -0.33 19.02
N GLN A 303 -6.67 -0.99 19.42
CA GLN A 303 -5.80 -0.54 20.50
C GLN A 303 -5.18 0.81 20.20
N THR A 304 -4.64 0.98 18.97
CA THR A 304 -4.01 2.25 18.54
C THR A 304 -4.98 3.40 18.65
N ARG A 305 -6.24 3.24 18.20
CA ARG A 305 -7.28 4.25 18.39
C ARG A 305 -7.56 4.58 19.85
N GLN A 306 -7.62 3.57 20.71
CA GLN A 306 -7.83 3.76 22.14
C GLN A 306 -6.69 4.57 22.76
N VAL A 307 -5.44 4.20 22.45
CA VAL A 307 -4.23 4.88 22.94
C VAL A 307 -4.21 6.34 22.45
N LEU A 308 -4.45 6.61 21.17
CA LEU A 308 -4.48 7.96 20.62
C LEU A 308 -5.50 8.89 21.29
N ARG A 309 -6.62 8.36 21.80
CA ARG A 309 -7.59 9.14 22.58
C ARG A 309 -7.08 9.54 23.97
N SER A 310 -6.19 8.73 24.54
CA SER A 310 -5.63 8.94 25.89
C SER A 310 -4.31 9.72 25.90
N CYS A 311 -3.63 9.85 24.75
CA CYS A 311 -2.34 10.57 24.63
C CYS A 311 -2.45 12.10 24.56
N ARG A 312 -3.64 12.67 24.70
CA ARG A 312 -3.89 14.13 24.62
C ARG A 312 -3.45 14.87 25.86
#